data_4ac46d0abddd688b1eee7e6687e5f625
#
_entry.id   4ac46d0abddd688b1eee7e6687e5f625
#
_cell.length_a   1.000
_cell.length_b   1.000
_cell.length_c   1.000
_cell.angle_alpha   90.00
_cell.angle_beta   90.00
_cell.angle_gamma   90.00
#
_symmetry.space_group_name_H-M   'P 1'
#
loop_
_entity.id
_entity.type
_entity.pdbx_description
1 polymer ?
#
loop_
_entity_poly.entity_id
_entity_poly.type
_entity_poly.pdbx_seq_one_letter_code
_entity_poly.pdbx_strand_id
1 'polypeptide(L)'
;MIQVKNIYKSFDNSDILKEIDTAFNRGQTNLIIGQSGSGKTVLLKCLLGLYDVDSGEIIYDGISSKNMNHDDKLEISRKMGMVFQGSALFDSMNVLENVRFPLDMLTTIQEKEKNEKAMKVIERVN
;
A
#
# COMPACT_ATOMS: atom_id res chain seq x y z
N MET A 1 -10.51 -5.06 -6.96
CA MET A 1 -9.65 -6.11 -7.54
C MET A 1 -8.36 -5.48 -8.02
N ILE A 2 -7.22 -6.09 -7.74
CA ILE A 2 -5.92 -5.65 -8.28
C ILE A 2 -5.44 -6.72 -9.26
N GLN A 3 -5.10 -6.32 -10.47
CA GLN A 3 -4.51 -7.20 -11.48
C GLN A 3 -3.08 -6.75 -11.77
N VAL A 4 -2.20 -7.69 -11.92
CA VAL A 4 -0.79 -7.47 -12.27
C VAL A 4 -0.55 -8.12 -13.61
N LYS A 5 -0.01 -7.37 -14.56
CA LYS A 5 0.22 -7.85 -15.92
C LYS A 5 1.66 -7.64 -16.33
N ASN A 6 2.35 -8.74 -16.47
CA ASN A 6 3.71 -8.82 -17.00
C ASN A 6 4.66 -7.80 -16.40
N ILE A 7 4.66 -7.65 -15.05
CA ILE A 7 5.50 -6.66 -14.41
C ILE A 7 6.94 -7.14 -14.24
N TYR A 8 7.84 -6.19 -14.41
CA TYR A 8 9.27 -6.32 -14.13
C TYR A 8 9.69 -5.24 -13.14
N LYS A 9 10.62 -5.58 -12.26
CA LYS A 9 11.28 -4.64 -11.34
C LYS A 9 12.69 -5.06 -11.06
N SER A 10 13.63 -4.15 -11.25
CA SER A 10 15.05 -4.31 -10.96
C SER A 10 15.57 -3.22 -10.03
N PHE A 11 16.67 -3.50 -9.36
CA PHE A 11 17.47 -2.57 -8.58
C PHE A 11 18.95 -2.88 -8.81
N ASP A 12 19.76 -1.86 -9.05
CA ASP A 12 21.21 -1.98 -9.21
C ASP A 12 21.62 -3.13 -10.17
N ASN A 13 20.98 -3.21 -11.34
CA ASN A 13 21.15 -4.26 -12.35
C ASN A 13 20.76 -5.69 -11.89
N SER A 14 20.06 -5.83 -10.78
CA SER A 14 19.50 -7.11 -10.32
C SER A 14 18.00 -7.14 -10.57
N ASP A 15 17.55 -8.07 -11.41
CA ASP A 15 16.12 -8.28 -11.66
C ASP A 15 15.48 -8.99 -10.47
N ILE A 16 14.56 -8.31 -9.80
CA ILE A 16 13.86 -8.83 -8.61
C ILE A 16 12.50 -9.42 -8.98
N LEU A 17 11.74 -8.73 -9.81
CA LEU A 17 10.48 -9.24 -10.36
C LEU A 17 10.66 -9.45 -11.86
N LYS A 18 10.26 -10.63 -12.34
CA LYS A 18 10.36 -11.01 -13.74
C LYS A 18 9.05 -11.62 -14.18
N GLU A 19 8.41 -10.98 -15.16
CA GLU A 19 7.23 -11.51 -15.84
C GLU A 19 6.13 -11.95 -14.84
N ILE A 20 5.84 -11.10 -13.85
CA ILE A 20 4.83 -11.43 -12.84
C ILE A 20 3.44 -11.11 -13.37
N ASP A 21 2.61 -12.14 -13.45
CA ASP A 21 1.18 -12.08 -13.76
C ASP A 21 0.38 -12.67 -12.61
N THR A 22 -0.55 -11.91 -12.05
CA THR A 22 -1.43 -12.37 -10.97
C THR A 22 -2.64 -11.46 -10.79
N ALA A 23 -3.61 -11.92 -9.98
CA ALA A 23 -4.77 -11.13 -9.60
C ALA A 23 -5.12 -11.35 -8.14
N PHE A 24 -5.48 -10.25 -7.47
CA PHE A 24 -5.94 -10.23 -6.08
C PHE A 24 -7.42 -9.84 -6.06
N ASN A 25 -8.27 -10.79 -5.76
CA ASN A 25 -9.71 -10.60 -5.77
C ASN A 25 -10.20 -9.96 -4.46
N ARG A 26 -11.26 -9.17 -4.55
CA ARG A 26 -11.92 -8.59 -3.38
C ARG A 26 -12.56 -9.68 -2.52
N GLY A 27 -12.58 -9.45 -1.20
CA GLY A 27 -13.21 -10.34 -0.23
C GLY A 27 -12.49 -11.68 -0.02
N GLN A 28 -11.27 -11.83 -0.53
CA GLN A 28 -10.47 -13.04 -0.38
C GLN A 28 -9.14 -12.71 0.31
N THR A 29 -8.66 -13.64 1.12
CA THR A 29 -7.28 -13.62 1.61
C THR A 29 -6.37 -14.22 0.54
N ASN A 30 -5.40 -13.43 0.09
CA ASN A 30 -4.42 -13.86 -0.89
C ASN A 30 -3.07 -14.04 -0.18
N LEU A 31 -2.39 -15.15 -0.42
CA LEU A 31 -1.10 -15.46 0.18
C LEU A 31 0.00 -15.46 -0.88
N ILE A 32 1.06 -14.68 -0.62
CA ILE A 32 2.27 -14.68 -1.44
C ILE A 32 3.34 -15.46 -0.68
N ILE A 33 3.76 -16.59 -1.22
CA ILE A 33 4.78 -17.48 -0.65
C ILE A 33 6.03 -17.51 -1.51
N GLY A 34 7.17 -17.77 -0.89
CA GLY A 34 8.47 -17.88 -1.57
C GLY A 34 9.62 -17.76 -0.58
N GLN A 35 10.82 -18.08 -1.02
CA GLN A 35 12.03 -18.01 -0.22
C GLN A 35 12.33 -16.57 0.24
N SER A 36 13.17 -16.42 1.27
CA SER A 36 13.69 -15.10 1.64
C SER A 36 14.44 -14.47 0.46
N GLY A 37 14.22 -13.19 0.22
CA GLY A 37 14.83 -12.49 -0.93
C GLY A 37 14.15 -12.70 -2.29
N SER A 38 13.08 -13.49 -2.40
CA SER A 38 12.40 -13.77 -3.69
C SER A 38 11.53 -12.63 -4.23
N GLY A 39 11.62 -11.42 -3.68
CA GLY A 39 10.90 -10.24 -4.20
C GLY A 39 9.49 -10.03 -3.64
N LYS A 40 8.98 -10.83 -2.68
CA LYS A 40 7.63 -10.69 -2.11
C LYS A 40 7.32 -9.27 -1.61
N THR A 41 8.23 -8.72 -0.83
CA THR A 41 8.11 -7.35 -0.29
C THR A 41 8.20 -6.31 -1.39
N VAL A 42 9.00 -6.55 -2.42
CA VAL A 42 9.09 -5.66 -3.59
C VAL A 42 7.77 -5.66 -4.35
N LEU A 43 7.19 -6.85 -4.58
CA LEU A 43 5.86 -6.96 -5.21
C LEU A 43 4.80 -6.20 -4.41
N LEU A 44 4.73 -6.39 -3.08
CA LEU A 44 3.80 -5.66 -2.22
C LEU A 44 3.98 -4.14 -2.31
N LYS A 45 5.23 -3.66 -2.33
CA LYS A 45 5.51 -2.23 -2.48
C LYS A 45 5.10 -1.69 -3.86
N CYS A 46 5.25 -2.48 -4.92
CA CYS A 46 4.73 -2.12 -6.24
C CYS A 46 3.19 -2.06 -6.24
N LEU A 47 2.53 -3.04 -5.61
CA LEU A 47 1.05 -3.04 -5.48
C LEU A 47 0.51 -1.85 -4.68
N LEU A 48 1.29 -1.31 -3.76
CA LEU A 48 0.94 -0.12 -2.99
C LEU A 48 1.33 1.20 -3.68
N GLY A 49 1.98 1.13 -4.85
CA GLY A 49 2.49 2.30 -5.54
C GLY A 49 3.69 2.98 -4.85
N LEU A 50 4.36 2.29 -3.91
CA LEU A 50 5.58 2.77 -3.27
C LEU A 50 6.81 2.60 -4.17
N TYR A 51 6.75 1.66 -5.10
CA TYR A 51 7.72 1.47 -6.18
C TYR A 51 7.00 1.44 -7.52
N ASP A 52 7.47 2.22 -8.48
CA ASP A 52 7.05 2.09 -9.86
C ASP A 52 7.63 0.80 -10.46
N VAL A 53 6.85 0.13 -11.29
CA VAL A 53 7.32 -1.02 -12.08
C VAL A 53 8.14 -0.52 -13.28
N ASP A 54 9.17 -1.26 -13.67
CA ASP A 54 10.02 -0.89 -14.81
C ASP A 54 9.32 -1.17 -16.14
N SER A 55 8.51 -2.24 -16.19
CA SER A 55 7.62 -2.56 -17.31
C SER A 55 6.41 -3.36 -16.85
N GLY A 56 5.45 -3.57 -17.77
CA GLY A 56 4.16 -4.14 -17.43
C GLY A 56 3.20 -3.11 -16.83
N GLU A 57 2.14 -3.54 -16.18
CA GLU A 57 1.16 -2.65 -15.55
C GLU A 57 0.46 -3.29 -14.34
N ILE A 58 0.03 -2.45 -13.43
CA ILE A 58 -0.87 -2.82 -12.33
C ILE A 58 -2.21 -2.12 -12.58
N ILE A 59 -3.29 -2.87 -12.48
CA ILE A 59 -4.65 -2.38 -12.74
C ILE A 59 -5.44 -2.45 -11.44
N TYR A 60 -5.96 -1.32 -10.99
CA TYR A 60 -6.77 -1.17 -9.79
C TYR A 60 -8.23 -0.93 -10.19
N ASP A 61 -9.11 -1.89 -9.89
CA ASP A 61 -10.54 -1.84 -10.23
C ASP A 61 -10.82 -1.43 -11.70
N GLY A 62 -9.99 -1.92 -12.62
CA GLY A 62 -10.10 -1.65 -14.06
C GLY A 62 -9.34 -0.43 -14.56
N ILE A 63 -8.71 0.36 -13.69
CA ILE A 63 -7.91 1.54 -14.08
C ILE A 63 -6.42 1.17 -14.04
N SER A 64 -5.74 1.30 -15.17
CA SER A 64 -4.30 1.03 -15.27
C SER A 64 -3.49 2.10 -14.54
N SER A 65 -2.48 1.67 -13.78
CA SER A 65 -1.54 2.56 -13.09
C SER A 65 -0.81 3.53 -14.04
N LYS A 66 -0.66 3.15 -15.31
CA LYS A 66 -0.05 4.00 -16.34
C LYS A 66 -0.90 5.22 -16.71
N ASN A 67 -2.22 5.11 -16.55
CA ASN A 67 -3.17 6.15 -16.90
C ASN A 67 -3.60 6.99 -15.69
N MET A 68 -3.06 6.71 -14.51
CA MET A 68 -3.40 7.41 -13.28
C MET A 68 -2.62 8.71 -13.14
N ASN A 69 -3.34 9.77 -12.87
CA ASN A 69 -2.77 11.03 -12.41
C ASN A 69 -2.42 10.95 -10.90
N HIS A 70 -1.92 12.05 -10.35
CA HIS A 70 -1.54 12.11 -8.93
C HIS A 70 -2.73 11.88 -7.99
N ASP A 71 -3.89 12.45 -8.31
CA ASP A 71 -5.10 12.35 -7.48
C ASP A 71 -5.65 10.93 -7.47
N ASP A 72 -5.63 10.24 -8.61
CA ASP A 72 -6.01 8.82 -8.73
C ASP A 72 -5.13 7.94 -7.84
N LYS A 73 -3.81 8.15 -7.88
CA LYS A 73 -2.85 7.42 -7.03
C LYS A 73 -3.10 7.68 -5.55
N LEU A 74 -3.40 8.91 -5.18
CA LEU A 74 -3.71 9.30 -3.81
C LEU A 74 -5.01 8.63 -3.33
N GLU A 75 -6.04 8.58 -4.17
CA GLU A 75 -7.31 7.90 -3.86
C GLU A 75 -7.11 6.40 -3.63
N ILE A 76 -6.28 5.73 -4.43
CA ILE A 76 -5.93 4.33 -4.23
C ILE A 76 -5.16 4.14 -2.93
N SER A 77 -4.18 4.99 -2.63
CA SER A 77 -3.42 4.93 -1.37
C SER A 77 -4.32 5.07 -0.13
N ARG A 78 -5.38 5.88 -0.21
CA ARG A 78 -6.37 6.02 0.87
C ARG A 78 -7.19 4.74 1.11
N LYS A 79 -7.34 3.90 0.08
CA LYS A 79 -8.11 2.64 0.15
C LYS A 79 -7.27 1.44 0.60
N MET A 80 -5.95 1.59 0.65
CA MET A 80 -5.01 0.52 1.01
C MET A 80 -4.29 0.86 2.30
N GLY A 81 -4.13 -0.14 3.18
CA GLY A 81 -3.28 -0.06 4.35
C GLY A 81 -2.17 -1.10 4.29
N MET A 82 -1.03 -0.81 4.87
CA MET A 82 0.08 -1.74 5.00
C MET A 82 0.46 -1.93 6.46
N VAL A 83 0.62 -3.19 6.85
CA VAL A 83 1.26 -3.55 8.12
C VAL A 83 2.71 -3.89 7.83
N PHE A 84 3.63 -3.14 8.41
CA PHE A 84 5.07 -3.35 8.25
C PHE A 84 5.58 -4.43 9.22
N GLN A 85 6.65 -5.10 8.83
CA GLN A 85 7.31 -6.11 9.67
C GLN A 85 7.92 -5.52 10.95
N GLY A 86 8.28 -4.24 10.96
CA GLY A 86 8.65 -3.46 12.14
C GLY A 86 7.47 -2.59 12.59
N SER A 87 7.55 -2.00 13.76
CA SER A 87 6.46 -1.18 14.33
C SER A 87 6.08 0.00 13.44
N ALA A 88 7.02 0.56 12.68
CA ALA A 88 6.80 1.71 11.79
C ALA A 88 6.04 2.88 12.44
N LEU A 89 6.20 3.03 13.75
CA LEU A 89 5.64 4.13 14.52
C LEU A 89 6.67 5.25 14.65
N PHE A 90 6.21 6.47 14.77
CA PHE A 90 7.05 7.63 15.05
C PHE A 90 7.31 7.70 16.56
N ASP A 91 8.55 7.54 16.98
CA ASP A 91 8.96 7.58 18.39
C ASP A 91 8.71 8.97 19.04
N SER A 92 8.66 10.01 18.23
CA SER A 92 8.36 11.38 18.66
C SER A 92 6.87 11.67 18.87
N MET A 93 6.00 10.73 18.53
CA MET A 93 4.54 10.87 18.60
C MET A 93 3.95 9.92 19.63
N ASN A 94 2.92 10.36 20.34
CA ASN A 94 2.13 9.49 21.20
C ASN A 94 1.22 8.55 20.38
N VAL A 95 0.49 7.65 21.06
CA VAL A 95 -0.37 6.64 20.40
C VAL A 95 -1.46 7.29 19.53
N LEU A 96 -2.14 8.30 20.07
CA LEU A 96 -3.20 8.99 19.33
C LEU A 96 -2.67 9.70 18.09
N GLU A 97 -1.53 10.35 18.20
CA GLU A 97 -0.86 11.04 17.10
C GLU A 97 -0.42 10.07 16.01
N ASN A 98 0.16 8.93 16.38
CA ASN A 98 0.54 7.88 15.43
C ASN A 98 -0.68 7.32 14.68
N VAL A 99 -1.78 7.03 15.37
CA VAL A 99 -3.01 6.52 14.75
C VAL A 99 -3.70 7.59 13.90
N ARG A 100 -3.60 8.86 14.31
CA ARG A 100 -4.17 10.00 13.58
C ARG A 100 -3.34 10.40 12.36
N PHE A 101 -2.04 10.13 12.35
CA PHE A 101 -1.10 10.57 11.31
C PHE A 101 -1.58 10.36 9.87
N PRO A 102 -2.13 9.20 9.46
CA PRO A 102 -2.66 9.04 8.11
C PRO A 102 -3.82 9.99 7.78
N LEU A 103 -4.66 10.32 8.76
CA LEU A 103 -5.75 11.28 8.59
C LEU A 103 -5.21 12.70 8.41
N ASP A 104 -4.12 13.04 9.12
CA ASP A 104 -3.47 14.34 8.99
C ASP A 104 -2.84 14.54 7.61
N MET A 105 -2.22 13.50 7.08
CA MET A 105 -1.53 13.53 5.79
C MET A 105 -2.47 13.40 4.57
N LEU A 106 -3.54 12.62 4.70
CA LEU A 106 -4.34 12.20 3.54
C LEU A 106 -5.73 12.85 3.48
N THR A 107 -6.13 13.61 4.50
CA THR A 107 -7.48 14.19 4.56
C THR A 107 -7.49 15.65 5.00
N THR A 108 -8.54 16.35 4.60
CA THR A 108 -8.80 17.76 4.98
C THR A 108 -9.91 17.88 6.03
N ILE A 109 -10.34 16.78 6.66
CA ILE A 109 -11.37 16.82 7.71
C ILE A 109 -10.87 17.58 8.94
N GLN A 110 -11.82 18.10 9.73
CA GLN A 110 -11.52 18.90 10.91
C GLN A 110 -10.78 18.07 11.98
N GLU A 111 -9.93 18.74 12.75
CA GLU A 111 -9.09 18.08 13.78
C GLU A 111 -9.90 17.31 14.82
N LYS A 112 -11.03 17.86 15.24
CA LYS A 112 -11.95 17.17 16.15
C LYS A 112 -12.41 15.83 15.59
N GLU A 113 -12.82 15.78 14.33
CA GLU A 113 -13.27 14.55 13.67
C GLU A 113 -12.13 13.54 13.50
N LYS A 114 -10.90 14.01 13.21
CA LYS A 114 -9.71 13.14 13.16
C LYS A 114 -9.46 12.47 14.50
N ASN A 115 -9.52 13.23 15.59
CA ASN A 115 -9.34 12.71 16.95
C ASN A 115 -10.43 11.68 17.30
N GLU A 116 -11.70 11.96 17.00
CA GLU A 116 -12.79 11.02 17.25
C GLU A 116 -12.63 9.71 16.47
N LYS A 117 -12.21 9.79 15.20
CA LYS A 117 -11.94 8.61 14.37
C LYS A 117 -10.76 7.80 14.92
N ALA A 118 -9.66 8.46 15.28
CA ALA A 118 -8.49 7.80 15.85
C ALA A 118 -8.81 7.11 17.19
N MET A 119 -9.52 7.79 18.08
CA MET A 119 -9.95 7.20 19.36
C MET A 119 -10.81 5.97 19.18
N LYS A 120 -11.80 6.00 18.28
CA LYS A 120 -12.63 4.82 17.96
C LYS A 120 -11.81 3.63 17.48
N VAL A 121 -10.71 3.85 16.73
CA VAL A 121 -9.83 2.76 16.28
C VAL A 121 -9.03 2.20 17.45
N ILE A 122 -8.51 3.07 18.33
CA ILE A 122 -7.76 2.66 19.52
C ILE A 122 -8.64 1.84 20.46
N GLU A 123 -9.87 2.28 20.74
CA GLU A 123 -10.85 1.57 21.59
C GLU A 123 -11.25 0.18 21.05
N ARG A 124 -11.12 -0.06 19.75
CA ARG A 124 -11.44 -1.36 19.13
C ARG A 124 -10.37 -2.43 19.36
N VAL A 125 -9.15 -2.04 19.70
CA VAL A 125 -8.02 -2.96 19.89
C VAL A 125 -7.56 -3.04 21.34
N ASN A 126 -8.28 -2.39 22.26
CA ASN A 126 -7.97 -2.34 23.68
C ASN A 126 -8.95 -3.20 24.51
#